data_2cd4b22b871ad1259e3c86cd9fbc4560
#
_entry.id   2cd4b22b871ad1259e3c86cd9fbc4560
#
_cell.length_a   1.000
_cell.length_b   1.000
_cell.length_c   1.000
_cell.angle_alpha   90.00
_cell.angle_beta   90.00
_cell.angle_gamma   90.00
#
_symmetry.space_group_name_H-M   'P 1'
#
loop_
_entity.id
_entity.type
_entity.pdbx_description
1 polymer ?
#
loop_
_entity_poly.entity_id
_entity_poly.type
_entity_poly.pdbx_seq_one_letter_code
_entity_poly.pdbx_strand_id
1 'polypeptide(L)'
;MKRIITLLILCMLGISLIGCSNSDINSKNATNTSNVKGQNSDKKTYCDDDFIKDIYDLTNDSESDEYSTNTDFDKLSPEEQEKIVKEQILSSIQDKIDKLEKYKKLEFENKELESLASKYIDLLCTKKGLIENGKNERVNSNGQKLEGYPSYAWLQCEYQECGLILEFANYYDLNMSDARKKDLENIKASLEQQIADYTGSDKDENNKNVG
;
A
#
# COMPACT_ATOMS: atom_id res chain seq x y z
N MET A 1 22.69 14.69 1.10
CA MET A 1 22.45 13.29 0.79
C MET A 1 21.63 12.57 1.88
N LYS A 2 22.02 12.52 3.16
CA LYS A 2 21.24 11.87 4.24
C LYS A 2 19.76 12.26 4.32
N ARG A 3 19.38 13.51 4.00
CA ARG A 3 18.00 14.01 4.06
C ARG A 3 17.11 13.54 2.92
N ILE A 4 17.65 13.12 1.79
CA ILE A 4 16.90 12.75 0.58
C ILE A 4 16.49 11.28 0.65
N ILE A 5 17.40 10.40 1.10
CA ILE A 5 17.08 8.98 1.35
C ILE A 5 16.00 8.87 2.43
N THR A 6 16.09 9.71 3.49
CA THR A 6 15.09 9.80 4.54
C THR A 6 13.71 10.24 4.00
N LEU A 7 13.66 11.11 2.97
CA LEU A 7 12.39 11.58 2.40
C LEU A 7 11.71 10.49 1.55
N LEU A 8 12.48 9.72 0.78
CA LEU A 8 11.96 8.57 0.02
C LEU A 8 11.44 7.47 0.96
N ILE A 9 12.20 7.17 2.01
CA ILE A 9 11.79 6.24 3.07
C ILE A 9 10.57 6.79 3.82
N LEU A 10 10.47 8.11 4.10
CA LEU A 10 9.30 8.69 4.77
C LEU A 10 8.04 8.69 3.89
N CYS A 11 8.14 8.88 2.58
CA CYS A 11 6.99 8.75 1.69
C CYS A 11 6.47 7.29 1.64
N MET A 12 7.38 6.32 1.76
CA MET A 12 7.04 4.89 1.79
C MET A 12 6.61 4.40 3.18
N LEU A 13 7.16 5.02 4.25
CA LEU A 13 6.90 4.71 5.67
C LEU A 13 5.87 5.63 6.32
N GLY A 14 5.42 6.68 5.65
CA GLY A 14 4.35 7.55 6.14
C GLY A 14 3.08 6.81 6.51
N ILE A 15 3.01 5.54 6.12
CA ILE A 15 1.99 4.60 6.56
C ILE A 15 2.35 3.91 7.89
N SER A 16 3.57 4.03 8.40
CA SER A 16 4.07 3.16 9.49
C SER A 16 4.39 3.83 10.83
N LEU A 17 4.34 5.14 10.93
CA LEU A 17 4.79 5.80 12.16
C LEU A 17 3.70 6.64 12.81
N ILE A 18 2.85 6.07 13.60
CA ILE A 18 2.32 6.66 14.85
C ILE A 18 1.34 5.64 15.46
N GLY A 19 1.67 5.13 16.63
CA GLY A 19 0.67 4.44 17.41
C GLY A 19 1.19 3.64 18.59
N CYS A 20 1.73 4.26 19.60
CA CYS A 20 1.70 3.67 20.94
C CYS A 20 0.54 4.28 21.69
N SER A 21 -0.51 3.52 21.88
CA SER A 21 -1.45 3.72 22.97
C SER A 21 -2.04 2.38 23.38
N ASN A 22 -1.49 1.82 24.46
CA ASN A 22 -2.09 0.72 25.19
C ASN A 22 -3.47 1.11 25.67
N SER A 23 -4.48 0.35 25.32
CA SER A 23 -5.71 0.26 26.09
C SER A 23 -6.17 -1.20 26.16
N ASP A 24 -5.95 -1.77 27.33
CA ASP A 24 -6.51 -3.04 27.77
C ASP A 24 -8.02 -3.06 27.58
N ILE A 25 -8.53 -3.96 26.76
CA ILE A 25 -9.95 -4.32 26.78
C ILE A 25 -10.10 -5.81 27.08
N ASN A 26 -10.53 -6.02 28.32
CA ASN A 26 -10.92 -7.25 28.95
C ASN A 26 -12.00 -8.00 28.13
N SER A 27 -11.65 -9.17 27.60
CA SER A 27 -12.60 -10.07 26.93
C SER A 27 -13.38 -10.86 27.97
N LYS A 28 -14.68 -10.67 28.04
CA LYS A 28 -15.61 -11.59 28.72
C LYS A 28 -16.30 -12.51 27.73
N ASN A 29 -16.00 -13.79 27.90
CA ASN A 29 -16.71 -14.93 27.34
C ASN A 29 -18.24 -14.81 27.42
N ALA A 30 -18.92 -15.14 26.34
CA ALA A 30 -20.26 -15.68 26.39
C ALA A 30 -20.41 -16.82 25.38
N THR A 31 -20.32 -18.03 25.91
CA THR A 31 -20.70 -19.29 25.26
C THR A 31 -22.23 -19.31 25.11
N ASN A 32 -22.74 -19.47 23.89
CA ASN A 32 -24.10 -19.96 23.70
C ASN A 32 -24.12 -21.02 22.60
N THR A 33 -24.18 -22.24 23.07
CA THR A 33 -24.49 -23.45 22.27
C THR A 33 -25.99 -23.44 21.94
N SER A 34 -26.35 -23.37 20.69
CA SER A 34 -27.68 -23.73 20.23
C SER A 34 -27.57 -24.65 19.02
N ASN A 35 -27.81 -25.92 19.29
CA ASN A 35 -28.09 -26.94 18.27
C ASN A 35 -29.37 -26.59 17.49
N VAL A 36 -29.23 -26.35 16.19
CA VAL A 36 -30.34 -26.50 15.26
C VAL A 36 -29.87 -27.41 14.11
N LYS A 37 -30.48 -28.58 14.07
CA LYS A 37 -30.43 -29.53 12.95
C LYS A 37 -31.17 -28.96 11.73
N GLY A 38 -30.51 -28.99 10.58
CA GLY A 38 -31.18 -29.30 9.31
C GLY A 38 -31.65 -28.09 8.51
N GLN A 39 -30.79 -27.70 7.57
CA GLN A 39 -31.20 -27.62 6.15
C GLN A 39 -29.92 -27.34 5.34
N ASN A 40 -29.55 -28.32 4.53
CA ASN A 40 -28.48 -28.18 3.53
C ASN A 40 -29.09 -27.29 2.40
N SER A 41 -28.99 -25.98 2.58
CA SER A 41 -29.02 -25.04 1.48
C SER A 41 -27.53 -24.76 1.17
N ASP A 42 -27.11 -25.02 -0.04
CA ASP A 42 -25.81 -24.59 -0.56
C ASP A 42 -25.73 -23.07 -0.43
N LYS A 43 -25.33 -22.61 0.75
CA LYS A 43 -25.15 -21.17 1.01
C LYS A 43 -23.90 -20.77 0.26
N LYS A 44 -24.11 -20.08 -0.85
CA LYS A 44 -23.03 -19.49 -1.63
C LYS A 44 -22.16 -18.68 -0.68
N THR A 45 -20.86 -19.00 -0.64
CA THR A 45 -19.90 -18.29 0.22
C THR A 45 -19.27 -17.20 -0.63
N TYR A 46 -19.42 -15.97 -0.20
CA TYR A 46 -18.78 -14.80 -0.80
C TYR A 46 -17.50 -14.47 -0.03
N CYS A 47 -16.59 -13.71 -0.64
CA CYS A 47 -15.27 -13.45 -0.09
C CYS A 47 -15.07 -12.01 0.43
N ASP A 48 -16.14 -11.22 0.51
CA ASP A 48 -16.10 -9.80 0.90
C ASP A 48 -15.39 -9.60 2.24
N ASP A 49 -15.84 -10.31 3.29
CA ASP A 49 -15.26 -10.20 4.65
C ASP A 49 -13.81 -10.67 4.70
N ASP A 50 -13.48 -11.74 3.97
CA ASP A 50 -12.11 -12.26 3.90
C ASP A 50 -11.17 -11.27 3.20
N PHE A 51 -11.65 -10.61 2.14
CA PHE A 51 -10.89 -9.58 1.44
C PHE A 51 -10.60 -8.38 2.36
N ILE A 52 -11.62 -7.85 3.02
CA ILE A 52 -11.46 -6.70 3.94
C ILE A 52 -10.53 -7.06 5.09
N LYS A 53 -10.64 -8.29 5.62
CA LYS A 53 -9.71 -8.77 6.66
C LYS A 53 -8.26 -8.84 6.13
N ASP A 54 -8.03 -9.39 4.94
CA ASP A 54 -6.69 -9.46 4.37
C ASP A 54 -6.12 -8.05 4.09
N ILE A 55 -6.93 -7.09 3.67
CA ILE A 55 -6.52 -5.67 3.55
C ILE A 55 -6.18 -5.08 4.92
N TYR A 56 -7.00 -5.36 5.95
CA TYR A 56 -6.72 -4.91 7.32
C TYR A 56 -5.37 -5.41 7.81
N ASP A 57 -5.11 -6.71 7.69
CA ASP A 57 -3.85 -7.30 8.09
C ASP A 57 -2.66 -6.65 7.35
N LEU A 58 -2.76 -6.48 6.02
CA LEU A 58 -1.72 -5.87 5.20
C LEU A 58 -1.47 -4.38 5.49
N THR A 59 -2.44 -3.68 6.04
CA THR A 59 -2.32 -2.25 6.37
C THR A 59 -1.89 -2.02 7.82
N ASN A 60 -2.06 -3.01 8.70
CA ASN A 60 -1.71 -2.91 10.12
C ASN A 60 -0.43 -3.70 10.47
N ASP A 61 -0.11 -4.79 9.76
CA ASP A 61 1.13 -5.57 9.98
C ASP A 61 2.41 -4.76 9.72
N SER A 62 2.29 -3.56 9.12
CA SER A 62 3.41 -2.63 8.97
C SER A 62 3.94 -2.06 10.30
N GLU A 63 3.29 -2.36 11.43
CA GLU A 63 3.83 -2.03 12.75
C GLU A 63 4.95 -3.00 13.20
N SER A 64 5.09 -4.17 12.57
CA SER A 64 6.06 -5.20 12.97
C SER A 64 7.35 -5.20 12.14
N ASP A 65 7.36 -4.54 11.00
CA ASP A 65 8.60 -4.28 10.29
C ASP A 65 9.34 -3.10 10.95
N GLU A 66 9.75 -3.29 12.23
CA GLU A 66 11.01 -2.74 12.64
C GLU A 66 11.97 -3.12 11.51
N TYR A 67 12.30 -2.14 10.66
CA TYR A 67 13.47 -2.25 9.82
C TYR A 67 14.57 -2.69 10.79
N SER A 68 14.78 -3.97 10.88
CA SER A 68 15.95 -4.53 11.51
C SER A 68 17.09 -4.01 10.67
N THR A 69 17.38 -2.74 10.86
CA THR A 69 18.63 -2.12 10.48
C THR A 69 19.67 -2.86 11.29
N ASN A 70 19.93 -4.09 10.81
CA ASN A 70 21.06 -4.84 11.29
C ASN A 70 22.24 -3.92 11.08
N THR A 71 22.60 -3.24 12.12
CA THR A 71 23.80 -2.49 12.56
C THR A 71 24.74 -1.88 11.52
N ASP A 72 24.66 -2.19 10.23
CA ASP A 72 25.65 -1.79 9.23
C ASP A 72 25.07 -1.05 8.01
N PHE A 73 23.73 -0.80 7.95
CA PHE A 73 23.14 -0.09 6.80
C PHE A 73 23.79 1.28 6.55
N ASP A 74 24.06 2.02 7.61
CA ASP A 74 24.74 3.33 7.53
C ASP A 74 26.20 3.26 7.05
N LYS A 75 26.80 2.05 7.04
CA LYS A 75 28.17 1.82 6.56
C LYS A 75 28.25 1.40 5.10
N LEU A 76 27.11 1.08 4.50
CA LEU A 76 27.00 0.70 3.10
C LEU A 76 27.18 1.90 2.17
N SER A 77 27.65 1.66 0.96
CA SER A 77 27.63 2.68 -0.08
C SER A 77 26.18 3.10 -0.43
N PRO A 78 25.98 4.31 -0.97
CA PRO A 78 24.65 4.75 -1.39
C PRO A 78 23.97 3.78 -2.36
N GLU A 79 24.72 3.18 -3.28
CA GLU A 79 24.21 2.21 -4.25
C GLU A 79 23.75 0.91 -3.58
N GLU A 80 24.47 0.44 -2.55
CA GLU A 80 24.07 -0.74 -1.78
C GLU A 80 22.83 -0.46 -0.94
N GLN A 81 22.75 0.73 -0.32
CA GLN A 81 21.56 1.16 0.41
C GLN A 81 20.33 1.24 -0.51
N GLU A 82 20.45 1.86 -1.69
CA GLU A 82 19.39 1.94 -2.69
C GLU A 82 18.91 0.56 -3.12
N LYS A 83 19.85 -0.35 -3.38
CA LYS A 83 19.51 -1.74 -3.77
C LYS A 83 18.72 -2.45 -2.70
N ILE A 84 19.14 -2.37 -1.44
CA ILE A 84 18.45 -3.01 -0.32
C ILE A 84 17.02 -2.44 -0.17
N VAL A 85 16.87 -1.12 -0.20
CA VAL A 85 15.56 -0.47 -0.12
C VAL A 85 14.66 -0.91 -1.26
N LYS A 86 15.18 -0.94 -2.48
CA LYS A 86 14.43 -1.40 -3.66
C LYS A 86 13.97 -2.85 -3.52
N GLU A 87 14.85 -3.75 -3.06
CA GLU A 87 14.52 -5.17 -2.85
C GLU A 87 13.44 -5.34 -1.77
N GLN A 88 13.51 -4.57 -0.68
CA GLN A 88 12.52 -4.60 0.39
C GLN A 88 11.14 -4.12 -0.09
N ILE A 89 11.09 -3.02 -0.86
CA ILE A 89 9.85 -2.51 -1.42
C ILE A 89 9.25 -3.52 -2.39
N LEU A 90 10.07 -4.11 -3.27
CA LEU A 90 9.61 -5.14 -4.20
C LEU A 90 9.05 -6.36 -3.46
N SER A 91 9.73 -6.82 -2.41
CA SER A 91 9.25 -7.93 -1.58
C SER A 91 7.91 -7.60 -0.94
N SER A 92 7.79 -6.43 -0.31
CA SER A 92 6.52 -6.00 0.33
C SER A 92 5.36 -5.91 -0.67
N ILE A 93 5.60 -5.36 -1.86
CA ILE A 93 4.56 -5.31 -2.90
C ILE A 93 4.20 -6.72 -3.38
N GLN A 94 5.20 -7.60 -3.56
CA GLN A 94 4.97 -8.98 -3.99
C GLN A 94 4.14 -9.75 -2.95
N ASP A 95 4.46 -9.63 -1.67
CA ASP A 95 3.71 -10.27 -0.58
C ASP A 95 2.24 -9.84 -0.56
N LYS A 96 1.98 -8.54 -0.79
CA LYS A 96 0.61 -8.03 -0.95
C LYS A 96 -0.09 -8.64 -2.16
N ILE A 97 0.59 -8.73 -3.31
CA ILE A 97 0.03 -9.35 -4.53
C ILE A 97 -0.30 -10.81 -4.27
N ASP A 98 0.63 -11.59 -3.71
CA ASP A 98 0.47 -13.02 -3.46
C ASP A 98 -0.70 -13.31 -2.52
N LYS A 99 -0.90 -12.45 -1.51
CA LYS A 99 -2.02 -12.56 -0.57
C LYS A 99 -3.37 -12.24 -1.24
N LEU A 100 -3.39 -11.27 -2.15
CA LEU A 100 -4.63 -10.69 -2.69
C LEU A 100 -5.03 -11.23 -4.06
N GLU A 101 -4.11 -11.76 -4.88
CA GLU A 101 -4.40 -12.17 -6.28
C GLU A 101 -5.51 -13.23 -6.38
N LYS A 102 -5.66 -14.06 -5.34
CA LYS A 102 -6.76 -15.05 -5.26
C LYS A 102 -8.14 -14.41 -5.45
N TYR A 103 -8.34 -13.17 -4.99
CA TYR A 103 -9.62 -12.46 -5.05
C TYR A 103 -10.07 -12.10 -6.46
N LYS A 104 -9.18 -12.05 -7.43
CA LYS A 104 -9.54 -11.91 -8.86
C LYS A 104 -10.36 -13.08 -9.41
N LYS A 105 -10.37 -14.22 -8.71
CA LYS A 105 -11.06 -15.47 -9.12
C LYS A 105 -12.19 -15.86 -8.19
N LEU A 106 -12.33 -15.16 -7.07
CA LEU A 106 -13.37 -15.40 -6.07
C LEU A 106 -14.59 -14.53 -6.35
N GLU A 107 -15.72 -14.94 -5.81
CA GLU A 107 -16.98 -14.26 -6.02
C GLU A 107 -17.31 -13.35 -4.85
N PHE A 108 -17.58 -12.10 -5.15
CA PHE A 108 -18.05 -11.09 -4.21
C PHE A 108 -19.57 -10.96 -4.27
N GLU A 109 -20.21 -10.77 -3.12
CA GLU A 109 -21.61 -10.35 -3.03
C GLU A 109 -21.74 -8.89 -3.48
N ASN A 110 -20.83 -8.03 -2.99
CA ASN A 110 -20.77 -6.62 -3.34
C ASN A 110 -19.90 -6.41 -4.60
N LYS A 111 -20.57 -6.08 -5.72
CA LYS A 111 -19.88 -5.87 -7.01
C LYS A 111 -19.03 -4.60 -7.08
N GLU A 112 -19.32 -3.62 -6.26
CA GLU A 112 -18.50 -2.42 -6.14
C GLU A 112 -17.18 -2.75 -5.42
N LEU A 113 -17.26 -3.51 -4.32
CA LEU A 113 -16.07 -4.00 -3.61
C LEU A 113 -15.22 -4.90 -4.52
N GLU A 114 -15.82 -5.79 -5.33
CA GLU A 114 -15.12 -6.59 -6.33
C GLU A 114 -14.31 -5.71 -7.31
N SER A 115 -14.94 -4.63 -7.79
CA SER A 115 -14.27 -3.67 -8.69
C SER A 115 -13.10 -2.96 -8.01
N LEU A 116 -13.28 -2.54 -6.75
CA LEU A 116 -12.22 -1.87 -5.98
C LEU A 116 -11.08 -2.83 -5.64
N ALA A 117 -11.39 -4.08 -5.29
CA ALA A 117 -10.41 -5.12 -5.05
C ALA A 117 -9.53 -5.37 -6.30
N SER A 118 -10.17 -5.50 -7.47
CA SER A 118 -9.44 -5.65 -8.73
C SER A 118 -8.53 -4.45 -9.02
N LYS A 119 -9.04 -3.22 -8.85
CA LYS A 119 -8.26 -2.00 -9.04
C LYS A 119 -7.05 -1.93 -8.11
N TYR A 120 -7.22 -2.34 -6.84
CA TYR A 120 -6.13 -2.33 -5.86
C TYR A 120 -5.02 -3.32 -6.24
N ILE A 121 -5.39 -4.53 -6.63
CA ILE A 121 -4.43 -5.56 -7.06
C ILE A 121 -3.70 -5.13 -8.35
N ASP A 122 -4.41 -4.56 -9.32
CA ASP A 122 -3.81 -4.07 -10.56
C ASP A 122 -2.86 -2.89 -10.30
N LEU A 123 -3.18 -2.04 -9.32
CA LEU A 123 -2.32 -0.96 -8.89
C LEU A 123 -1.01 -1.49 -8.27
N LEU A 124 -1.07 -2.51 -7.41
CA LEU A 124 0.12 -3.16 -6.86
C LEU A 124 1.01 -3.76 -7.96
N CYS A 125 0.41 -4.43 -8.94
CA CYS A 125 1.13 -4.95 -10.12
C CYS A 125 1.80 -3.82 -10.92
N THR A 126 1.13 -2.68 -11.07
CA THR A 126 1.67 -1.50 -11.74
C THR A 126 2.86 -0.93 -10.97
N LYS A 127 2.74 -0.77 -9.65
CA LYS A 127 3.83 -0.30 -8.79
C LYS A 127 5.06 -1.20 -8.89
N LYS A 128 4.86 -2.51 -8.81
CA LYS A 128 5.93 -3.50 -8.99
C LYS A 128 6.63 -3.30 -10.33
N GLY A 129 5.87 -3.22 -11.42
CA GLY A 129 6.40 -3.02 -12.77
C GLY A 129 7.19 -1.72 -12.92
N LEU A 130 6.79 -0.63 -12.27
CA LEU A 130 7.54 0.62 -12.28
C LEU A 130 8.92 0.46 -11.65
N ILE A 131 9.02 -0.25 -10.51
CA ILE A 131 10.30 -0.48 -9.83
C ILE A 131 11.20 -1.41 -10.65
N GLU A 132 10.66 -2.54 -11.12
CA GLU A 132 11.40 -3.54 -11.91
C GLU A 132 12.01 -2.95 -13.17
N ASN A 133 11.28 -2.02 -13.81
CA ASN A 133 11.73 -1.34 -15.03
C ASN A 133 12.51 -0.04 -14.75
N GLY A 134 12.78 0.31 -13.49
CA GLY A 134 13.49 1.53 -13.10
C GLY A 134 12.74 2.81 -13.47
N LYS A 135 11.40 2.74 -13.54
CA LYS A 135 10.50 3.85 -13.92
C LYS A 135 9.83 4.52 -12.70
N ASN A 136 10.21 4.12 -11.50
CA ASN A 136 9.72 4.70 -10.24
C ASN A 136 10.39 6.03 -9.89
N GLU A 137 11.50 6.37 -10.53
CA GLU A 137 12.26 7.60 -10.32
C GLU A 137 12.09 8.58 -11.47
N ARG A 138 12.16 9.87 -11.14
CA ARG A 138 12.15 10.95 -12.14
C ARG A 138 13.46 10.94 -12.93
N VAL A 139 13.36 11.22 -14.23
CA VAL A 139 14.51 11.45 -15.11
C VAL A 139 14.50 12.91 -15.58
N ASN A 140 15.69 13.50 -15.77
CA ASN A 140 15.82 14.81 -16.38
C ASN A 140 15.73 14.72 -17.92
N SER A 141 15.76 15.87 -18.59
CA SER A 141 15.71 15.96 -20.06
C SER A 141 16.87 15.24 -20.78
N ASN A 142 17.94 14.90 -20.07
CA ASN A 142 19.09 14.17 -20.61
C ASN A 142 18.99 12.67 -20.33
N GLY A 143 17.86 12.17 -19.77
CA GLY A 143 17.65 10.78 -19.44
C GLY A 143 18.39 10.32 -18.18
N GLN A 144 18.94 11.24 -17.38
CA GLN A 144 19.60 10.89 -16.12
C GLN A 144 18.58 10.82 -14.99
N LYS A 145 18.65 9.78 -14.18
CA LYS A 145 17.82 9.64 -12.98
C LYS A 145 18.13 10.75 -11.99
N LEU A 146 17.09 11.31 -11.41
CA LEU A 146 17.15 12.25 -10.30
C LEU A 146 16.93 11.48 -9.02
N GLU A 147 18.02 11.05 -8.38
CA GLU A 147 17.97 10.31 -7.13
C GLU A 147 17.09 10.99 -6.08
N GLY A 148 16.21 10.23 -5.47
CA GLY A 148 15.32 10.73 -4.42
C GLY A 148 14.09 11.49 -4.91
N TYR A 149 13.89 11.59 -6.22
CA TYR A 149 12.68 12.19 -6.78
C TYR A 149 11.80 11.12 -7.43
N PRO A 150 10.59 10.87 -6.92
CA PRO A 150 9.69 9.90 -7.50
C PRO A 150 9.22 10.35 -8.90
N SER A 151 8.97 9.38 -9.78
CA SER A 151 8.38 9.66 -11.09
C SER A 151 6.92 10.08 -10.94
N TYR A 152 6.39 10.76 -11.96
CA TYR A 152 4.96 11.10 -12.01
C TYR A 152 4.07 9.86 -11.90
N ALA A 153 4.42 8.78 -12.61
CA ALA A 153 3.68 7.53 -12.57
C ALA A 153 3.68 6.91 -11.16
N TRP A 154 4.81 6.94 -10.47
CA TRP A 154 4.90 6.47 -9.09
C TRP A 154 4.01 7.27 -8.15
N LEU A 155 4.08 8.61 -8.21
CA LEU A 155 3.22 9.49 -7.39
C LEU A 155 1.73 9.25 -7.64
N GLN A 156 1.34 9.00 -8.89
CA GLN A 156 -0.03 8.65 -9.24
C GLN A 156 -0.46 7.33 -8.59
N CYS A 157 0.41 6.33 -8.59
CA CYS A 157 0.13 5.05 -7.94
C CYS A 157 -0.03 5.22 -6.42
N GLU A 158 0.88 5.95 -5.75
CA GLU A 158 0.79 6.23 -4.31
C GLU A 158 -0.50 6.98 -3.95
N TYR A 159 -0.86 8.00 -4.73
CA TYR A 159 -2.11 8.75 -4.55
C TYR A 159 -3.35 7.86 -4.67
N GLN A 160 -3.37 6.97 -5.67
CA GLN A 160 -4.47 6.05 -5.88
C GLN A 160 -4.54 4.99 -4.76
N GLU A 161 -3.39 4.47 -4.30
CA GLU A 161 -3.35 3.52 -3.19
C GLU A 161 -3.94 4.11 -1.92
N CYS A 162 -3.53 5.33 -1.53
CA CYS A 162 -4.12 6.05 -0.40
C CYS A 162 -5.65 6.22 -0.56
N GLY A 163 -6.10 6.55 -1.78
CA GLY A 163 -7.52 6.70 -2.07
C GLY A 163 -8.31 5.41 -1.87
N LEU A 164 -7.82 4.28 -2.40
CA LEU A 164 -8.48 2.99 -2.28
C LEU A 164 -8.52 2.49 -0.83
N ILE A 165 -7.42 2.66 -0.06
CA ILE A 165 -7.40 2.28 1.35
C ILE A 165 -8.41 3.12 2.17
N LEU A 166 -8.52 4.42 1.91
CA LEU A 166 -9.52 5.27 2.53
C LEU A 166 -10.95 4.87 2.14
N GLU A 167 -11.16 4.42 0.91
CA GLU A 167 -12.45 3.92 0.43
C GLU A 167 -12.85 2.65 1.17
N PHE A 168 -11.94 1.68 1.33
CA PHE A 168 -12.17 0.50 2.15
C PHE A 168 -12.47 0.87 3.62
N ALA A 169 -11.74 1.83 4.20
CA ALA A 169 -11.93 2.26 5.58
C ALA A 169 -13.25 3.02 5.82
N ASN A 170 -13.80 3.68 4.81
CA ASN A 170 -15.00 4.50 4.96
C ASN A 170 -16.29 3.76 4.60
N TYR A 171 -16.23 2.79 3.70
CA TYR A 171 -17.43 2.16 3.13
C TYR A 171 -17.50 0.65 3.35
N TYR A 172 -16.41 -0.01 3.77
CA TYR A 172 -16.35 -1.47 3.87
C TYR A 172 -15.81 -1.98 5.21
N ASP A 173 -16.04 -1.22 6.28
CA ASP A 173 -15.71 -1.59 7.67
C ASP A 173 -14.26 -2.04 7.89
N LEU A 174 -13.31 -1.53 7.08
CA LEU A 174 -11.90 -1.68 7.40
C LEU A 174 -11.63 -0.99 8.74
N ASN A 175 -11.40 -1.77 9.80
CA ASN A 175 -11.27 -1.28 11.18
C ASN A 175 -10.01 -0.44 11.37
N MET A 176 -10.01 0.75 10.80
CA MET A 176 -8.90 1.70 10.84
C MET A 176 -9.19 2.83 11.82
N SER A 177 -8.21 3.18 12.67
CA SER A 177 -8.35 4.30 13.61
C SER A 177 -8.50 5.65 12.89
N ASP A 178 -9.19 6.59 13.54
CA ASP A 178 -9.36 7.95 12.99
C ASP A 178 -8.02 8.68 12.79
N ALA A 179 -7.06 8.43 13.69
CA ALA A 179 -5.70 8.96 13.53
C ALA A 179 -5.06 8.46 12.23
N ARG A 180 -5.17 7.17 11.95
CA ARG A 180 -4.62 6.56 10.73
C ARG A 180 -5.31 7.05 9.47
N LYS A 181 -6.65 7.19 9.48
CA LYS A 181 -7.40 7.79 8.37
C LYS A 181 -6.90 9.19 8.07
N LYS A 182 -6.75 10.01 9.11
CA LYS A 182 -6.24 11.37 8.98
C LYS A 182 -4.81 11.43 8.42
N ASP A 183 -3.95 10.50 8.83
CA ASP A 183 -2.59 10.41 8.27
C ASP A 183 -2.62 10.08 6.79
N LEU A 184 -3.44 9.13 6.36
CA LEU A 184 -3.62 8.80 4.94
C LEU A 184 -4.18 9.99 4.14
N GLU A 185 -5.12 10.74 4.70
CA GLU A 185 -5.64 11.97 4.08
C GLU A 185 -4.54 13.03 3.90
N ASN A 186 -3.69 13.21 4.91
CA ASN A 186 -2.57 14.14 4.85
C ASN A 186 -1.52 13.71 3.81
N ILE A 187 -1.20 12.41 3.75
CA ILE A 187 -0.29 11.84 2.75
C ILE A 187 -0.88 12.06 1.36
N LYS A 188 -2.15 11.74 1.17
CA LYS A 188 -2.85 11.93 -0.11
C LYS A 188 -2.82 13.38 -0.57
N ALA A 189 -3.07 14.33 0.33
CA ALA A 189 -3.00 15.77 0.03
C ALA A 189 -1.57 16.20 -0.35
N SER A 190 -0.55 15.70 0.33
CA SER A 190 0.85 15.95 -0.02
C SER A 190 1.22 15.40 -1.41
N LEU A 191 0.76 14.19 -1.73
CA LEU A 191 0.96 13.57 -3.05
C LEU A 191 0.26 14.38 -4.16
N GLU A 192 -0.96 14.87 -3.90
CA GLU A 192 -1.69 15.72 -4.83
C GLU A 192 -0.91 17.01 -5.15
N GLN A 193 -0.31 17.65 -4.14
CA GLN A 193 0.54 18.81 -4.34
C GLN A 193 1.78 18.46 -5.16
N GLN A 194 2.47 17.36 -4.86
CA GLN A 194 3.64 16.93 -5.63
C GLN A 194 3.28 16.62 -7.09
N ILE A 195 2.13 16.00 -7.34
CA ILE A 195 1.61 15.74 -8.69
C ILE A 195 1.32 17.04 -9.44
N ALA A 196 0.77 18.04 -8.75
CA ALA A 196 0.49 19.35 -9.34
C ALA A 196 1.76 20.12 -9.72
N ASP A 197 2.84 19.93 -8.95
CA ASP A 197 4.12 20.60 -9.18
C ASP A 197 4.88 20.05 -10.41
N TYR A 198 4.46 18.89 -10.95
CA TYR A 198 5.03 18.40 -12.20
C TYR A 198 4.65 19.32 -13.36
N THR A 199 5.65 19.73 -14.15
CA THR A 199 5.42 20.47 -15.39
C THR A 199 4.78 19.59 -16.46
N GLY A 200 4.17 20.20 -17.47
CA GLY A 200 3.57 19.45 -18.58
C GLY A 200 4.59 18.55 -19.32
N SER A 201 5.82 19.03 -19.52
CA SER A 201 6.92 18.29 -20.14
C SER A 201 7.33 17.06 -19.34
N ASP A 202 7.38 17.16 -18.01
CA ASP A 202 7.70 16.04 -17.13
C ASP A 202 6.61 14.96 -17.17
N LYS A 203 5.33 15.35 -17.30
CA LYS A 203 4.19 14.43 -17.42
C LYS A 203 4.26 13.62 -18.72
N ASP A 204 4.56 14.29 -19.82
CA ASP A 204 4.60 13.68 -21.16
C ASP A 204 5.77 12.68 -21.30
N GLU A 205 6.93 12.99 -20.75
CA GLU A 205 8.09 12.10 -20.77
C GLU A 205 7.86 10.84 -19.91
N ASN A 206 7.23 10.98 -18.75
CA ASN A 206 6.97 9.84 -17.86
C ASN A 206 5.80 8.96 -18.35
N ASN A 207 4.77 9.54 -19.00
CA ASN A 207 3.64 8.76 -19.55
C ASN A 207 4.04 7.89 -20.75
N LYS A 208 4.99 8.32 -21.58
CA LYS A 208 5.51 7.50 -22.71
C LYS A 208 6.20 6.22 -22.23
N ASN A 209 6.56 6.16 -20.96
CA ASN A 209 7.28 5.04 -20.36
C ASN A 209 6.38 4.01 -19.64
N VAL A 210 5.06 4.20 -19.62
CA VAL A 210 4.08 3.32 -18.92
C VAL A 210 3.31 2.44 -19.93
N GLY A 211 3.53 2.59 -21.23
CA GLY A 211 2.94 1.77 -22.30
C GLY A 211 3.71 0.49 -22.60
#